data_411f9ddf4483bb11899ef2e1a815db21
#
_entry.id   411f9ddf4483bb11899ef2e1a815db21
#
_cell.length_a   1.000
_cell.length_b   1.000
_cell.length_c   1.000
_cell.angle_alpha   90.00
_cell.angle_beta   90.00
_cell.angle_gamma   90.00
#
_symmetry.space_group_name_H-M   'P 1'
#
loop_
_entity.id
_entity.type
_entity.pdbx_description
1 polymer ?
#
loop_
_entity_poly.entity_id
_entity_poly.type
_entity_poly.pdbx_seq_one_letter_code
_entity_poly.pdbx_strand_id
1 'polypeptide(L)'
;AVLTLLLYLAYEFAYWLDHYLSHAVPLLWQFHAVHHSAESLSLLTTFRVHPVDTIVFANITAIMIGVTQGLAGPLLGEPHGVTISGVNALTMIGAIALTHLQHSHLWVTFGPRWGRWLLSPAHHQIHHSIDARHHNRNFGNTLALFDRLFGTLHLPAARREPLRFGVEGGGTRPHGWRTALFAPFGKADVDARTNALDAQGAL
;
A
#
# COMPACT_ATOMS: atom_id res chain seq x y z
N ALA A 1 15.94 -7.93 -20.15
CA ALA A 1 16.38 -7.38 -18.85
C ALA A 1 15.82 -5.96 -18.60
N VAL A 2 15.91 -5.05 -19.58
CA VAL A 2 15.41 -3.67 -19.44
C VAL A 2 13.90 -3.66 -19.24
N LEU A 3 13.16 -4.39 -20.07
CA LEU A 3 11.70 -4.51 -19.95
C LEU A 3 11.26 -5.05 -18.60
N THR A 4 11.99 -6.02 -18.03
CA THR A 4 11.71 -6.54 -16.69
C THR A 4 11.76 -5.43 -15.63
N LEU A 5 12.77 -4.57 -15.70
CA LEU A 5 12.91 -3.43 -14.79
C LEU A 5 11.79 -2.40 -15.01
N LEU A 6 11.45 -2.08 -16.26
CA LEU A 6 10.37 -1.13 -16.56
C LEU A 6 9.02 -1.63 -16.06
N LEU A 7 8.71 -2.91 -16.28
CA LEU A 7 7.48 -3.53 -15.77
C LEU A 7 7.44 -3.58 -14.23
N TYR A 8 8.58 -3.82 -13.59
CA TYR A 8 8.70 -3.74 -12.14
C TYR A 8 8.44 -2.32 -11.62
N LEU A 9 9.05 -1.31 -12.24
CA LEU A 9 8.81 0.10 -11.88
C LEU A 9 7.35 0.52 -12.13
N ALA A 10 6.74 0.04 -13.21
CA ALA A 10 5.32 0.26 -13.48
C ALA A 10 4.42 -0.38 -12.41
N TYR A 11 4.75 -1.58 -11.95
CA TYR A 11 4.06 -2.24 -10.84
C TYR A 11 4.21 -1.46 -9.52
N GLU A 12 5.43 -1.05 -9.17
CA GLU A 12 5.69 -0.26 -7.95
C GLU A 12 4.96 1.09 -7.98
N PHE A 13 4.89 1.73 -9.16
CA PHE A 13 4.12 2.96 -9.33
C PHE A 13 2.62 2.70 -9.23
N ALA A 14 2.10 1.64 -9.85
CA ALA A 14 0.69 1.26 -9.76
C ALA A 14 0.28 0.99 -8.31
N TYR A 15 1.12 0.28 -7.55
CA TYR A 15 0.89 0.02 -6.14
C TYR A 15 0.85 1.33 -5.32
N TRP A 16 1.85 2.20 -5.49
CA TRP A 16 1.90 3.48 -4.81
C TRP A 16 0.69 4.35 -5.17
N LEU A 17 0.33 4.43 -6.44
CA LEU A 17 -0.80 5.24 -6.93
C LEU A 17 -2.14 4.74 -6.37
N ASP A 18 -2.41 3.44 -6.46
CA ASP A 18 -3.62 2.83 -5.90
C ASP A 18 -3.73 3.10 -4.40
N HIS A 19 -2.66 2.84 -3.67
CA HIS A 19 -2.60 3.02 -2.23
C HIS A 19 -2.79 4.50 -1.82
N TYR A 20 -2.14 5.42 -2.53
CA TYR A 20 -2.34 6.85 -2.36
C TYR A 20 -3.79 7.26 -2.63
N LEU A 21 -4.38 6.82 -3.74
CA LEU A 21 -5.78 7.11 -4.07
C LEU A 21 -6.74 6.50 -3.04
N SER A 22 -6.45 5.32 -2.54
CA SER A 22 -7.22 4.65 -1.50
C SER A 22 -7.26 5.44 -0.18
N HIS A 23 -6.24 6.25 0.09
CA HIS A 23 -6.21 7.18 1.22
C HIS A 23 -6.77 8.56 0.89
N ALA A 24 -6.55 9.07 -0.33
CA ALA A 24 -6.92 10.43 -0.73
C ALA A 24 -8.39 10.57 -1.18
N VAL A 25 -9.00 9.48 -1.68
CA VAL A 25 -10.38 9.51 -2.21
C VAL A 25 -11.34 8.89 -1.19
N PRO A 26 -12.30 9.65 -0.62
CA PRO A 26 -13.19 9.16 0.44
C PRO A 26 -13.94 7.87 0.06
N LEU A 27 -14.36 7.75 -1.21
CA LEU A 27 -15.03 6.56 -1.73
C LEU A 27 -14.12 5.32 -1.69
N LEU A 28 -12.83 5.46 -1.98
CA LEU A 28 -11.88 4.35 -1.96
C LEU A 28 -11.47 4.03 -0.52
N TRP A 29 -11.26 5.06 0.30
CA TRP A 29 -10.92 4.90 1.71
C TRP A 29 -11.93 4.02 2.46
N GLN A 30 -13.23 4.14 2.19
CA GLN A 30 -14.23 3.31 2.87
C GLN A 30 -13.99 1.80 2.71
N PHE A 31 -13.40 1.37 1.61
CA PHE A 31 -13.03 -0.04 1.37
C PHE A 31 -11.65 -0.34 1.95
N HIS A 32 -10.68 0.56 1.75
CA HIS A 32 -9.31 0.42 2.25
C HIS A 32 -9.23 0.50 3.79
N ALA A 33 -10.14 1.22 4.44
CA ALA A 33 -10.26 1.27 5.90
C ALA A 33 -10.52 -0.10 6.54
N VAL A 34 -11.04 -1.08 5.80
CA VAL A 34 -11.13 -2.48 6.27
C VAL A 34 -9.73 -3.03 6.54
N HIS A 35 -8.76 -2.73 5.68
CA HIS A 35 -7.36 -3.10 5.85
C HIS A 35 -6.76 -2.41 7.08
N HIS A 36 -6.96 -1.10 7.23
CA HIS A 36 -6.48 -0.31 8.36
C HIS A 36 -7.19 -0.58 9.69
N SER A 37 -8.33 -1.26 9.68
CA SER A 37 -9.10 -1.54 10.91
C SER A 37 -8.47 -2.60 11.83
N ALA A 38 -7.34 -3.20 11.45
CA ALA A 38 -6.58 -4.12 12.29
C ALA A 38 -5.95 -3.36 13.47
N GLU A 39 -6.33 -3.72 14.71
CA GLU A 39 -5.77 -3.14 15.94
C GLU A 39 -4.41 -3.73 16.33
N SER A 40 -4.01 -4.79 15.67
CA SER A 40 -2.68 -5.41 15.77
C SER A 40 -2.26 -5.94 14.40
N LEU A 41 -1.00 -5.75 14.05
CA LEU A 41 -0.47 -6.24 12.78
C LEU A 41 0.07 -7.65 12.91
N SER A 42 -0.22 -8.47 11.93
CA SER A 42 0.31 -9.81 11.76
C SER A 42 0.43 -10.11 10.25
N LEU A 43 1.15 -11.17 9.90
CA LEU A 43 1.24 -11.59 8.49
C LEU A 43 -0.14 -11.81 7.85
N LEU A 44 -1.15 -12.20 8.63
CA LEU A 44 -2.53 -12.36 8.16
C LEU A 44 -3.22 -11.03 7.83
N THR A 45 -2.74 -9.91 8.36
CA THR A 45 -3.27 -8.58 8.02
C THR A 45 -3.15 -8.29 6.54
N THR A 46 -2.15 -8.85 5.84
CA THR A 46 -2.00 -8.77 4.39
C THR A 46 -3.26 -9.21 3.64
N PHE A 47 -4.01 -10.17 4.18
CA PHE A 47 -5.22 -10.72 3.55
C PHE A 47 -6.51 -10.04 4.03
N ARG A 48 -6.41 -9.07 4.93
CA ARG A 48 -7.54 -8.28 5.40
C ARG A 48 -7.83 -7.14 4.42
N VAL A 49 -8.33 -7.47 3.24
CA VAL A 49 -8.59 -6.54 2.13
C VAL A 49 -10.04 -6.69 1.68
N HIS A 50 -10.70 -5.57 1.37
CA HIS A 50 -12.04 -5.61 0.79
C HIS A 50 -11.96 -5.99 -0.71
N PRO A 51 -12.90 -6.80 -1.26
CA PRO A 51 -12.88 -7.19 -2.67
C PRO A 51 -12.87 -6.01 -3.65
N VAL A 52 -13.57 -4.91 -3.34
CA VAL A 52 -13.56 -3.69 -4.17
C VAL A 52 -12.17 -3.08 -4.25
N ASP A 53 -11.45 -3.00 -3.12
CA ASP A 53 -10.07 -2.51 -3.05
C ASP A 53 -9.17 -3.36 -3.96
N THR A 54 -9.28 -4.68 -3.87
CA THR A 54 -8.55 -5.62 -4.74
C THR A 54 -8.86 -5.41 -6.23
N ILE A 55 -10.13 -5.16 -6.59
CA ILE A 55 -10.55 -4.91 -7.99
C ILE A 55 -9.93 -3.61 -8.51
N VAL A 56 -9.96 -2.54 -7.71
CA VAL A 56 -9.37 -1.24 -8.09
C VAL A 56 -7.86 -1.42 -8.32
N PHE A 57 -7.15 -2.01 -7.36
CA PHE A 57 -5.73 -2.32 -7.49
C PHE A 57 -5.39 -3.14 -8.74
N ALA A 58 -6.15 -4.21 -9.00
CA ALA A 58 -5.94 -5.06 -10.17
C ALA A 58 -6.09 -4.30 -11.49
N ASN A 59 -7.09 -3.41 -11.59
CA ASN A 59 -7.31 -2.61 -12.80
C ASN A 59 -6.21 -1.56 -13.01
N ILE A 60 -5.82 -0.81 -11.97
CA ILE A 60 -4.72 0.15 -12.05
C ILE A 60 -3.43 -0.56 -12.47
N THR A 61 -3.12 -1.69 -11.84
CA THR A 61 -1.94 -2.49 -12.16
C THR A 61 -1.98 -3.01 -13.59
N ALA A 62 -3.12 -3.55 -14.04
CA ALA A 62 -3.27 -4.05 -15.42
C ALA A 62 -3.06 -2.96 -16.46
N ILE A 63 -3.59 -1.75 -16.22
CA ILE A 63 -3.40 -0.60 -17.11
C ILE A 63 -1.93 -0.20 -17.16
N MET A 64 -1.27 -0.02 -16.00
CA MET A 64 0.14 0.41 -15.94
C MET A 64 1.07 -0.61 -16.59
N ILE A 65 0.89 -1.89 -16.31
CA ILE A 65 1.66 -2.98 -16.90
C ILE A 65 1.38 -3.09 -18.41
N GLY A 66 0.09 -3.04 -18.81
CA GLY A 66 -0.31 -3.14 -20.21
C GLY A 66 0.25 -2.01 -21.08
N VAL A 67 0.14 -0.76 -20.60
CA VAL A 67 0.73 0.41 -21.28
C VAL A 67 2.25 0.28 -21.38
N THR A 68 2.92 -0.06 -20.29
CA THR A 68 4.39 -0.22 -20.28
C THR A 68 4.84 -1.33 -21.22
N GLN A 69 4.17 -2.48 -21.18
CA GLN A 69 4.45 -3.62 -22.06
C GLN A 69 4.21 -3.26 -23.53
N GLY A 70 3.08 -2.61 -23.83
CA GLY A 70 2.68 -2.25 -25.19
C GLY A 70 3.61 -1.21 -25.84
N LEU A 71 4.13 -0.28 -25.05
CA LEU A 71 5.04 0.76 -25.57
C LEU A 71 6.50 0.31 -25.56
N ALA A 72 6.99 -0.25 -24.46
CA ALA A 72 8.39 -0.57 -24.30
C ALA A 72 8.78 -1.92 -24.95
N GLY A 73 7.91 -2.91 -24.96
CA GLY A 73 8.19 -4.24 -25.52
C GLY A 73 8.65 -4.18 -26.98
N PRO A 74 7.87 -3.58 -27.89
CA PRO A 74 8.26 -3.44 -29.31
C PRO A 74 9.52 -2.59 -29.51
N LEU A 75 9.67 -1.49 -28.75
CA LEU A 75 10.82 -0.61 -28.85
C LEU A 75 12.14 -1.29 -28.44
N LEU A 76 12.07 -2.20 -27.47
CA LEU A 76 13.22 -2.93 -26.96
C LEU A 76 13.47 -4.24 -27.71
N GLY A 77 12.55 -4.67 -28.59
CA GLY A 77 12.59 -5.98 -29.21
C GLY A 77 12.43 -7.14 -28.22
N GLU A 78 11.89 -6.84 -27.02
CA GLU A 78 11.68 -7.80 -25.95
C GLU A 78 10.16 -8.04 -25.80
N PRO A 79 9.61 -9.14 -26.36
CA PRO A 79 8.16 -9.40 -26.28
C PRO A 79 7.66 -9.63 -24.84
N HIS A 80 8.54 -10.09 -23.96
CA HIS A 80 8.21 -10.39 -22.57
C HIS A 80 9.37 -10.03 -21.63
N GLY A 81 9.03 -9.61 -20.41
CA GLY A 81 9.99 -9.50 -19.31
C GLY A 81 10.39 -10.88 -18.76
N VAL A 82 11.48 -10.93 -17.99
CA VAL A 82 11.87 -12.14 -17.26
C VAL A 82 10.86 -12.41 -16.15
N THR A 83 10.33 -13.63 -16.09
CA THR A 83 9.32 -14.04 -15.11
C THR A 83 9.79 -15.25 -14.28
N ILE A 84 9.24 -15.37 -13.08
CA ILE A 84 9.28 -16.57 -12.25
C ILE A 84 7.83 -17.00 -12.06
N SER A 85 7.47 -18.21 -12.51
CA SER A 85 6.09 -18.71 -12.47
C SER A 85 5.05 -17.74 -13.05
N GLY A 86 5.39 -17.04 -14.15
CA GLY A 86 4.50 -16.08 -14.82
C GLY A 86 4.46 -14.68 -14.20
N VAL A 87 5.07 -14.47 -13.04
CA VAL A 87 5.17 -13.15 -12.37
C VAL A 87 6.50 -12.50 -12.69
N ASN A 88 6.53 -11.17 -12.88
CA ASN A 88 7.79 -10.45 -13.05
C ASN A 88 8.80 -10.84 -11.97
N ALA A 89 10.02 -11.21 -12.39
CA ALA A 89 11.02 -11.76 -11.49
C ALA A 89 11.38 -10.83 -10.31
N LEU A 90 11.48 -9.51 -10.56
CA LEU A 90 11.78 -8.53 -9.51
C LEU A 90 10.62 -8.35 -8.55
N THR A 91 9.38 -8.34 -9.06
CA THR A 91 8.16 -8.30 -8.24
C THR A 91 8.07 -9.55 -7.34
N MET A 92 8.35 -10.73 -7.89
CA MET A 92 8.34 -11.98 -7.12
C MET A 92 9.38 -11.96 -6.00
N ILE A 93 10.61 -11.52 -6.30
CA ILE A 93 11.68 -11.41 -5.29
C ILE A 93 11.29 -10.41 -4.20
N GLY A 94 10.76 -9.24 -4.59
CA GLY A 94 10.28 -8.23 -3.63
C GLY A 94 9.15 -8.76 -2.74
N ALA A 95 8.18 -9.46 -3.32
CA ALA A 95 7.07 -10.05 -2.59
C ALA A 95 7.54 -11.06 -1.53
N ILE A 96 8.44 -11.98 -1.90
CA ILE A 96 8.97 -12.99 -0.99
C ILE A 96 9.84 -12.36 0.10
N ALA A 97 10.72 -11.41 -0.27
CA ALA A 97 11.71 -10.87 0.65
C ALA A 97 11.15 -9.80 1.60
N LEU A 98 10.18 -8.98 1.15
CA LEU A 98 9.79 -7.78 1.86
C LEU A 98 8.27 -7.67 2.10
N THR A 99 7.44 -7.83 1.06
CA THR A 99 6.00 -7.49 1.14
C THR A 99 5.27 -8.27 2.22
N HIS A 100 5.53 -9.57 2.33
CA HIS A 100 4.89 -10.41 3.36
C HIS A 100 5.30 -10.05 4.79
N LEU A 101 6.47 -9.41 4.98
CA LEU A 101 6.94 -9.00 6.30
C LEU A 101 6.42 -7.62 6.72
N GLN A 102 5.85 -6.83 5.82
CA GLN A 102 5.41 -5.45 6.09
C GLN A 102 4.37 -5.38 7.23
N HIS A 103 3.45 -6.33 7.29
CA HIS A 103 2.46 -6.43 8.35
C HIS A 103 2.93 -7.23 9.57
N SER A 104 4.20 -7.65 9.62
CA SER A 104 4.71 -8.37 10.79
C SER A 104 4.76 -7.44 12.00
N HIS A 105 4.77 -8.03 13.21
CA HIS A 105 4.99 -7.29 14.45
C HIS A 105 6.45 -6.92 14.71
N LEU A 106 7.35 -7.37 13.83
CA LEU A 106 8.80 -7.13 13.96
C LEU A 106 9.15 -5.72 13.48
N TRP A 107 9.81 -4.94 14.35
CA TRP A 107 10.34 -3.64 13.98
C TRP A 107 11.67 -3.79 13.24
N VAL A 108 11.60 -3.92 11.93
CA VAL A 108 12.77 -4.03 11.07
C VAL A 108 12.93 -2.73 10.29
N THR A 109 14.06 -2.05 10.46
CA THR A 109 14.42 -0.86 9.68
C THR A 109 15.67 -1.13 8.87
N PHE A 110 15.80 -0.49 7.72
CA PHE A 110 17.02 -0.52 6.90
C PHE A 110 17.93 0.69 7.19
N GLY A 111 17.63 1.43 8.26
CA GLY A 111 18.32 2.64 8.63
C GLY A 111 18.11 3.80 7.65
N PRO A 112 18.63 5.01 7.96
CA PRO A 112 18.32 6.21 7.19
C PRO A 112 18.90 6.22 5.78
N ARG A 113 19.94 5.43 5.52
CA ARG A 113 20.57 5.36 4.19
C ARG A 113 19.75 4.51 3.22
N TRP A 114 19.44 3.26 3.59
CA TRP A 114 18.73 2.31 2.74
C TRP A 114 17.22 2.47 2.79
N GLY A 115 16.66 2.94 3.92
CA GLY A 115 15.25 3.24 4.06
C GLY A 115 14.76 4.37 3.14
N ARG A 116 15.68 5.16 2.54
CA ARG A 116 15.34 6.14 1.49
C ARG A 116 15.12 5.50 0.11
N TRP A 117 15.44 4.22 -0.06
CA TRP A 117 15.34 3.51 -1.32
C TRP A 117 14.43 2.30 -1.23
N LEU A 118 14.43 1.62 -0.09
CA LEU A 118 13.68 0.40 0.16
C LEU A 118 12.77 0.58 1.36
N LEU A 119 11.51 0.22 1.20
CA LEU A 119 10.54 0.20 2.29
C LEU A 119 10.75 -1.05 3.15
N SER A 120 10.94 -0.83 4.44
CA SER A 120 11.08 -1.90 5.43
C SER A 120 9.74 -2.16 6.13
N PRO A 121 9.59 -3.26 6.87
CA PRO A 121 8.41 -3.49 7.72
C PRO A 121 8.05 -2.32 8.64
N ALA A 122 9.04 -1.63 9.20
CA ALA A 122 8.80 -0.46 10.05
C ALA A 122 8.17 0.72 9.29
N HIS A 123 8.48 0.93 8.00
CA HIS A 123 7.80 1.96 7.19
C HIS A 123 6.29 1.66 7.08
N HIS A 124 5.94 0.41 6.84
CA HIS A 124 4.55 0.01 6.68
C HIS A 124 3.79 -0.02 8.01
N GLN A 125 4.47 -0.35 9.13
CA GLN A 125 3.87 -0.20 10.46
C GLN A 125 3.56 1.28 10.78
N ILE A 126 4.43 2.22 10.39
CA ILE A 126 4.16 3.65 10.49
C ILE A 126 2.95 4.04 9.65
N HIS A 127 2.85 3.53 8.42
CA HIS A 127 1.70 3.76 7.54
C HIS A 127 0.38 3.33 8.18
N HIS A 128 0.34 2.21 8.89
CA HIS A 128 -0.84 1.74 9.62
C HIS A 128 -1.12 2.47 10.95
N SER A 129 -0.23 3.36 11.38
CA SER A 129 -0.39 4.07 12.65
C SER A 129 -1.52 5.10 12.59
N ILE A 130 -2.30 5.18 13.68
CA ILE A 130 -3.31 6.24 13.86
C ILE A 130 -2.74 7.56 14.39
N ASP A 131 -1.43 7.69 14.55
CA ASP A 131 -0.81 8.95 14.95
C ASP A 131 -0.85 9.92 13.76
N ALA A 132 -1.39 11.13 13.98
CA ALA A 132 -1.54 12.15 12.94
C ALA A 132 -0.24 12.48 12.20
N ARG A 133 0.93 12.34 12.85
CA ARG A 133 2.26 12.54 12.22
C ARG A 133 2.57 11.52 11.13
N HIS A 134 1.90 10.39 11.16
CA HIS A 134 2.11 9.24 10.28
C HIS A 134 1.07 9.15 9.16
N HIS A 135 0.01 9.98 9.22
CA HIS A 135 -1.03 9.97 8.20
C HIS A 135 -0.46 10.31 6.82
N ASN A 136 -0.97 9.64 5.80
CA ASN A 136 -0.58 9.82 4.40
C ASN A 136 0.93 9.65 4.14
N ARG A 137 1.55 8.66 4.79
CA ARG A 137 2.98 8.33 4.64
C ARG A 137 3.19 6.89 4.18
N ASN A 138 4.26 6.67 3.42
CA ASN A 138 4.79 5.36 3.07
C ASN A 138 3.79 4.46 2.31
N PHE A 139 3.33 4.92 1.16
CA PHE A 139 2.37 4.20 0.31
C PHE A 139 2.99 3.12 -0.58
N GLY A 140 4.30 3.14 -0.79
CA GLY A 140 4.97 2.19 -1.68
C GLY A 140 4.96 0.75 -1.19
N ASN A 141 5.28 -0.17 -2.10
CA ASN A 141 5.41 -1.59 -1.78
C ASN A 141 6.84 -1.93 -1.34
N THR A 142 7.78 -2.07 -2.27
CA THR A 142 9.18 -2.41 -1.97
C THR A 142 10.12 -1.24 -2.14
N LEU A 143 9.84 -0.35 -3.11
CA LEU A 143 10.65 0.83 -3.39
C LEU A 143 10.07 2.07 -2.70
N ALA A 144 10.92 2.82 -1.99
CA ALA A 144 10.59 4.13 -1.46
C ALA A 144 10.67 5.25 -2.54
N LEU A 145 10.89 4.89 -3.80
CA LEU A 145 11.13 5.83 -4.89
C LEU A 145 9.96 6.80 -5.07
N PHE A 146 8.74 6.30 -5.15
CA PHE A 146 7.55 7.11 -5.39
C PHE A 146 7.16 7.92 -4.14
N ASP A 147 7.32 7.36 -2.95
CA ASP A 147 7.15 8.12 -1.70
C ASP A 147 8.12 9.30 -1.63
N ARG A 148 9.34 9.15 -2.11
CA ARG A 148 10.30 10.26 -2.19
C ARG A 148 9.94 11.29 -3.24
N LEU A 149 9.53 10.84 -4.43
CA LEU A 149 9.16 11.74 -5.53
C LEU A 149 7.94 12.60 -5.19
N PHE A 150 6.98 12.02 -4.49
CA PHE A 150 5.72 12.69 -4.14
C PHE A 150 5.65 13.21 -2.70
N GLY A 151 6.76 13.15 -1.95
CA GLY A 151 6.87 13.74 -0.62
C GLY A 151 6.14 12.99 0.50
N THR A 152 5.76 11.73 0.28
CA THR A 152 5.04 10.88 1.25
C THR A 152 5.96 9.99 2.08
N LEU A 153 7.28 10.01 1.84
CA LEU A 153 8.23 9.20 2.60
C LEU A 153 8.39 9.71 4.04
N HIS A 154 8.21 8.79 4.99
CA HIS A 154 8.55 8.98 6.41
C HIS A 154 9.53 7.88 6.84
N LEU A 155 10.71 8.26 7.30
CA LEU A 155 11.75 7.30 7.71
C LEU A 155 11.51 6.83 9.15
N PRO A 156 11.45 5.51 9.39
CA PRO A 156 11.32 4.97 10.74
C PRO A 156 12.55 5.27 11.60
N ALA A 157 12.31 5.52 12.88
CA ALA A 157 13.40 5.56 13.86
C ALA A 157 14.08 4.19 13.99
N ALA A 158 15.37 4.19 14.40
CA ALA A 158 16.12 2.95 14.61
C ALA A 158 15.52 2.07 15.73
N ARG A 159 14.92 2.69 16.75
CA ARG A 159 14.21 2.01 17.83
C ARG A 159 12.70 2.04 17.55
N ARG A 160 12.01 0.97 17.96
CA ARG A 160 10.57 0.87 17.81
C ARG A 160 9.88 2.03 18.54
N GLU A 161 8.99 2.69 17.81
CA GLU A 161 8.09 3.70 18.34
C GLU A 161 6.84 3.05 18.95
N PRO A 162 6.21 3.66 19.97
CA PRO A 162 4.93 3.19 20.48
C PRO A 162 3.84 3.54 19.46
N LEU A 163 3.47 2.56 18.64
CA LEU A 163 2.42 2.72 17.62
C LEU A 163 1.09 2.17 18.12
N ARG A 164 0.02 2.85 17.75
CA ARG A 164 -1.36 2.36 17.88
C ARG A 164 -1.93 2.17 16.48
N PHE A 165 -2.71 1.11 16.30
CA PHE A 165 -3.31 0.73 15.02
C PHE A 165 -4.82 0.73 15.11
N GLY A 166 -5.50 0.70 13.96
CA GLY A 166 -6.94 0.74 13.85
C GLY A 166 -7.41 1.96 13.06
N VAL A 167 -8.69 2.27 13.13
CA VAL A 167 -9.30 3.46 12.50
C VAL A 167 -9.87 4.35 13.59
N GLU A 168 -9.53 5.63 13.61
CA GLU A 168 -10.10 6.62 14.54
C GLU A 168 -11.57 6.94 14.17
N GLY A 169 -12.37 7.32 15.17
CA GLY A 169 -13.72 7.82 14.97
C GLY A 169 -14.86 6.84 15.25
N GLY A 170 -14.60 5.66 15.82
CA GLY A 170 -15.65 4.81 16.39
C GLY A 170 -16.63 4.19 15.39
N GLY A 171 -16.33 4.19 14.11
CA GLY A 171 -17.06 3.41 13.11
C GLY A 171 -17.09 1.92 13.47
N THR A 172 -18.08 1.19 12.99
CA THR A 172 -18.22 -0.26 13.26
C THR A 172 -16.89 -0.96 12.97
N ARG A 173 -16.19 -1.40 14.01
CA ARG A 173 -14.94 -2.16 13.88
C ARG A 173 -15.25 -3.46 13.18
N PRO A 174 -14.79 -3.68 11.93
CA PRO A 174 -15.20 -4.86 11.16
C PRO A 174 -14.42 -6.10 11.61
N HIS A 175 -14.64 -6.56 12.85
CA HIS A 175 -14.02 -7.80 13.33
C HIS A 175 -14.68 -9.06 12.76
N GLY A 176 -15.94 -8.95 12.31
CA GLY A 176 -16.63 -10.04 11.61
C GLY A 176 -16.55 -9.89 10.10
N TRP A 177 -16.46 -11.00 9.35
CA TRP A 177 -16.38 -10.97 7.89
C TRP A 177 -17.58 -10.28 7.22
N ARG A 178 -18.80 -10.43 7.78
CA ARG A 178 -20.01 -9.76 7.27
C ARG A 178 -19.89 -8.25 7.41
N THR A 179 -19.46 -7.76 8.56
CA THR A 179 -19.24 -6.32 8.80
C THR A 179 -18.13 -5.79 7.89
N ALA A 180 -17.02 -6.50 7.76
CA ALA A 180 -15.93 -6.12 6.86
C ALA A 180 -16.41 -6.01 5.39
N LEU A 181 -17.29 -6.90 4.95
CA LEU A 181 -17.78 -6.92 3.58
C LEU A 181 -18.89 -5.90 3.31
N PHE A 182 -19.80 -5.65 4.25
CA PHE A 182 -21.02 -4.86 3.98
C PHE A 182 -21.01 -3.46 4.61
N ALA A 183 -20.29 -3.23 5.71
CA ALA A 183 -20.24 -1.91 6.34
C ALA A 183 -19.70 -0.80 5.40
N PRO A 184 -18.72 -1.03 4.51
CA PRO A 184 -18.28 -0.03 3.56
C PRO A 184 -19.37 0.56 2.66
N PHE A 185 -20.46 -0.14 2.43
CA PHE A 185 -21.59 0.33 1.61
C PHE A 185 -22.63 1.14 2.39
N GLY A 186 -22.46 1.31 3.71
CA GLY A 186 -23.40 2.06 4.56
C GLY A 186 -23.17 3.57 4.48
N LYS A 187 -24.22 4.35 4.20
CA LYS A 187 -24.15 5.83 4.07
C LYS A 187 -23.67 6.56 5.33
N ALA A 188 -23.99 6.07 6.53
CA ALA A 188 -23.61 6.70 7.79
C ALA A 188 -22.09 6.75 8.05
N ASP A 189 -21.35 5.89 7.39
CA ASP A 189 -19.90 5.79 7.52
C ASP A 189 -19.14 6.73 6.56
N VAL A 190 -19.76 7.19 5.48
CA VAL A 190 -19.12 8.06 4.49
C VAL A 190 -18.89 9.46 5.07
N ASP A 191 -19.91 10.03 5.73
CA ASP A 191 -19.82 11.40 6.29
C ASP A 191 -18.82 11.47 7.45
N ALA A 192 -18.80 10.47 8.34
CA ALA A 192 -17.83 10.39 9.43
C ALA A 192 -16.38 10.25 8.93
N ARG A 193 -16.19 9.59 7.80
CA ARG A 193 -14.87 9.34 7.18
C ARG A 193 -14.40 10.54 6.34
N THR A 194 -15.31 11.24 5.65
CA THR A 194 -15.01 12.50 4.96
C THR A 194 -14.50 13.52 5.97
N ASN A 195 -15.20 13.66 7.11
CA ASN A 195 -14.76 14.53 8.21
C ASN A 195 -13.40 14.09 8.81
N ALA A 196 -13.12 12.79 8.87
CA ALA A 196 -11.83 12.29 9.34
C ALA A 196 -10.69 12.56 8.36
N LEU A 197 -10.93 12.46 7.04
CA LEU A 197 -9.95 12.83 6.01
C LEU A 197 -9.68 14.34 5.99
N ASP A 198 -10.71 15.15 6.15
CA ASP A 198 -10.58 16.61 6.27
C ASP A 198 -9.80 17.00 7.54
N ALA A 199 -10.00 16.30 8.65
CA ALA A 199 -9.25 16.49 9.89
C ALA A 199 -7.79 16.01 9.80
N GLN A 200 -7.47 15.12 8.87
CA GLN A 200 -6.10 14.63 8.60
C GLN A 200 -5.28 15.61 7.74
N GLY A 201 -5.86 16.74 7.38
CA GLY A 201 -5.25 17.76 6.53
C GLY A 201 -5.30 17.34 5.06
N ALA A 202 -6.12 18.05 4.30
CA ALA A 202 -6.10 17.95 2.85
C ALA A 202 -4.66 18.07 2.34
N LEU A 203 -4.32 17.25 1.36
CA LEU A 203 -3.12 17.19 0.55
C LEU A 203 -2.40 18.52 0.36
#